data_2926e9c28b090c6fcfa2663cc5599319
#
_entry.id   2926e9c28b090c6fcfa2663cc5599319
#
_cell.length_a   1.000
_cell.length_b   1.000
_cell.length_c   1.000
_cell.angle_alpha   90.00
_cell.angle_beta   90.00
_cell.angle_gamma   90.00
#
_symmetry.space_group_name_H-M   'P 1'
#
loop_
_entity.id
_entity.type
_entity.pdbx_description
1 polymer ?
#
loop_
_entity_poly.entity_id
_entity_poly.type
_entity_poly.pdbx_seq_one_letter_code
_entity_poly.pdbx_strand_id
1 'polypeptide(L)'
;IIYECIKSLPKNSNIIIIENSNDQKLKKDLEEKYPEIKVIVQENNGMGSANNMGIRLCETDYAFVINPDVKFHNNTLQEIISFSEKNDDYSILAPILDNDKYPNYKSKNITNNELPYLSVDSVDGFAMLINKSKFKDNIYFDENFFLFLENDDLCLRKKKEDSSIYILKTAKINHLGGKSHSIIFTKEIEYSRNWHWMWSKFYFNK
;
A
#
# COMPACT_ATOMS: atom_id res chain seq x y z
N ILE A 1 11.98 10.41 -5.91
CA ILE A 1 11.53 9.19 -5.20
C ILE A 1 10.60 8.40 -6.13
N ILE A 2 9.45 8.93 -6.53
CA ILE A 2 8.46 8.24 -7.37
C ILE A 2 9.05 7.67 -8.68
N TYR A 3 9.98 8.37 -9.31
CA TYR A 3 10.65 7.90 -10.54
C TYR A 3 11.45 6.59 -10.33
N GLU A 4 12.02 6.39 -9.15
CA GLU A 4 12.73 5.14 -8.83
C GLU A 4 11.75 3.99 -8.54
N CYS A 5 10.59 4.28 -7.94
CA CYS A 5 9.51 3.33 -7.79
C CYS A 5 9.03 2.85 -9.18
N ILE A 6 8.65 3.78 -10.06
CA ILE A 6 8.20 3.48 -11.42
C ILE A 6 9.23 2.65 -12.19
N LYS A 7 10.52 3.02 -12.15
CA LYS A 7 11.58 2.28 -12.82
C LYS A 7 11.79 0.85 -12.30
N SER A 8 11.38 0.57 -11.06
CA SER A 8 11.49 -0.77 -10.48
C SER A 8 10.33 -1.69 -10.88
N LEU A 9 9.28 -1.15 -11.51
CA LEU A 9 8.15 -1.90 -12.03
C LEU A 9 8.42 -2.37 -13.48
N PRO A 10 7.81 -3.48 -13.92
CA PRO A 10 7.86 -3.89 -15.33
C PRO A 10 7.28 -2.80 -16.25
N LYS A 11 7.86 -2.64 -17.43
CA LYS A 11 7.48 -1.59 -18.40
C LYS A 11 6.02 -1.65 -18.87
N ASN A 12 5.40 -2.83 -18.83
CA ASN A 12 4.02 -3.05 -19.23
C ASN A 12 3.02 -3.02 -18.06
N SER A 13 3.44 -2.51 -16.90
CA SER A 13 2.54 -2.34 -15.76
C SER A 13 1.49 -1.27 -16.04
N ASN A 14 0.22 -1.55 -15.73
CA ASN A 14 -0.83 -0.54 -15.73
C ASN A 14 -0.74 0.28 -14.43
N ILE A 15 -0.31 1.54 -14.53
CA ILE A 15 -0.02 2.40 -13.38
C ILE A 15 -1.00 3.56 -13.32
N ILE A 16 -1.65 3.70 -12.17
CA ILE A 16 -2.48 4.85 -11.82
C ILE A 16 -1.82 5.55 -10.63
N ILE A 17 -1.50 6.83 -10.78
CA ILE A 17 -0.94 7.66 -9.72
C ILE A 17 -2.01 8.61 -9.21
N ILE A 18 -2.26 8.58 -7.91
CA ILE A 18 -3.08 9.58 -7.23
C ILE A 18 -2.15 10.59 -6.59
N GLU A 19 -2.05 11.76 -7.19
CA GLU A 19 -1.29 12.88 -6.68
C GLU A 19 -2.16 13.63 -5.66
N ASN A 20 -1.80 13.49 -4.39
CA ASN A 20 -2.63 13.88 -3.24
C ASN A 20 -2.16 15.19 -2.57
N SER A 21 -1.41 16.03 -3.30
CA SER A 21 -0.94 17.34 -2.82
C SER A 21 -1.34 18.50 -3.75
N ASN A 22 -2.18 18.24 -4.75
CA ASN A 22 -2.62 19.18 -5.77
C ASN A 22 -1.47 19.74 -6.64
N ASP A 23 -0.42 18.93 -6.88
CA ASP A 23 0.73 19.31 -7.70
C ASP A 23 0.50 19.00 -9.19
N GLN A 24 -0.05 20.00 -9.91
CA GLN A 24 -0.27 19.92 -11.36
C GLN A 24 1.03 19.86 -12.17
N LYS A 25 2.14 20.39 -11.62
CA LYS A 25 3.43 20.33 -12.27
C LYS A 25 3.97 18.90 -12.26
N LEU A 26 3.91 18.22 -11.11
CA LEU A 26 4.31 16.82 -11.00
C LEU A 26 3.51 15.93 -11.95
N LYS A 27 2.18 16.17 -12.07
CA LYS A 27 1.34 15.48 -13.05
C LYS A 27 1.90 15.64 -14.45
N LYS A 28 2.12 16.88 -14.90
CA LYS A 28 2.63 17.17 -16.24
C LYS A 28 3.99 16.50 -16.48
N ASP A 29 4.94 16.62 -15.55
CA ASP A 29 6.27 16.04 -15.65
C ASP A 29 6.23 14.49 -15.74
N LEU A 30 5.29 13.85 -15.04
CA LEU A 30 5.11 12.40 -15.08
C LEU A 30 4.47 11.92 -16.38
N GLU A 31 3.40 12.56 -16.85
CA GLU A 31 2.69 12.19 -18.08
C GLU A 31 3.55 12.48 -19.35
N GLU A 32 4.37 13.52 -19.33
CA GLU A 32 5.34 13.77 -20.40
C GLU A 32 6.42 12.68 -20.48
N LYS A 33 6.88 12.20 -19.32
CA LYS A 33 7.95 11.19 -19.25
C LYS A 33 7.47 9.76 -19.43
N TYR A 34 6.26 9.48 -19.01
CA TYR A 34 5.61 8.16 -19.02
C TYR A 34 4.17 8.30 -19.55
N PRO A 35 3.99 8.41 -20.88
CA PRO A 35 2.67 8.68 -21.48
C PRO A 35 1.62 7.60 -21.20
N GLU A 36 2.06 6.39 -20.81
CA GLU A 36 1.19 5.26 -20.45
C GLU A 36 0.63 5.33 -19.02
N ILE A 37 1.17 6.22 -18.17
CA ILE A 37 0.75 6.36 -16.79
C ILE A 37 -0.41 7.34 -16.69
N LYS A 38 -1.45 6.96 -15.95
CA LYS A 38 -2.57 7.85 -15.63
C LYS A 38 -2.31 8.57 -14.31
N VAL A 39 -2.25 9.90 -14.32
CA VAL A 39 -2.07 10.73 -13.12
C VAL A 39 -3.35 11.50 -12.80
N ILE A 40 -3.91 11.26 -11.62
CA ILE A 40 -5.08 11.99 -11.10
C ILE A 40 -4.61 12.90 -9.97
N VAL A 41 -4.88 14.19 -10.08
CA VAL A 41 -4.57 15.18 -9.04
C VAL A 41 -5.81 15.45 -8.21
N GLN A 42 -5.66 15.45 -6.90
CA GLN A 42 -6.71 15.80 -5.94
C GLN A 42 -6.18 16.61 -4.76
N GLU A 43 -7.08 17.19 -3.99
CA GLU A 43 -6.76 17.72 -2.68
C GLU A 43 -6.41 16.60 -1.70
N ASN A 44 -5.58 16.93 -0.70
CA ASN A 44 -5.16 15.96 0.29
C ASN A 44 -6.30 15.62 1.28
N ASN A 45 -7.02 14.56 0.98
CA ASN A 45 -8.07 13.99 1.83
C ASN A 45 -7.60 12.76 2.64
N GLY A 46 -6.28 12.62 2.78
CA GLY A 46 -5.67 11.50 3.50
C GLY A 46 -5.29 10.32 2.59
N MET A 47 -4.54 9.40 3.18
CA MET A 47 -3.95 8.27 2.46
C MET A 47 -5.02 7.24 2.05
N GLY A 48 -5.95 6.93 2.95
CA GLY A 48 -7.05 6.00 2.67
C GLY A 48 -7.93 6.46 1.51
N SER A 49 -8.26 7.76 1.44
CA SER A 49 -9.06 8.35 0.35
C SER A 49 -8.34 8.24 -1.00
N ALA A 50 -7.04 8.57 -1.05
CA ALA A 50 -6.26 8.44 -2.27
C ALA A 50 -6.16 6.99 -2.74
N ASN A 51 -5.89 6.05 -1.83
CA ASN A 51 -5.86 4.63 -2.13
C ASN A 51 -7.20 4.12 -2.67
N ASN A 52 -8.31 4.51 -2.03
CA ASN A 52 -9.65 4.16 -2.49
C ASN A 52 -9.93 4.64 -3.90
N MET A 53 -9.56 5.87 -4.23
CA MET A 53 -9.70 6.40 -5.59
C MET A 53 -8.93 5.55 -6.59
N GLY A 54 -7.64 5.24 -6.31
CA GLY A 54 -6.82 4.40 -7.17
C GLY A 54 -7.40 3.00 -7.37
N ILE A 55 -7.86 2.34 -6.30
CA ILE A 55 -8.45 1.00 -6.35
C ILE A 55 -9.75 0.99 -7.18
N ARG A 56 -10.61 2.00 -7.03
CA ARG A 56 -11.87 2.12 -7.79
C ARG A 56 -11.62 2.36 -9.28
N LEU A 57 -10.56 3.06 -9.64
CA LEU A 57 -10.16 3.30 -11.04
C LEU A 57 -9.45 2.11 -11.69
N CYS A 58 -8.99 1.17 -10.89
CA CYS A 58 -8.35 -0.06 -11.36
C CYS A 58 -9.41 -1.02 -11.92
N GLU A 59 -9.31 -1.36 -13.20
CA GLU A 59 -10.28 -2.22 -13.91
C GLU A 59 -10.02 -3.71 -13.71
N THR A 60 -8.87 -4.09 -13.15
CA THR A 60 -8.51 -5.48 -12.88
C THR A 60 -9.10 -5.98 -11.56
N ASP A 61 -9.17 -7.32 -11.38
CA ASP A 61 -9.65 -7.96 -10.15
C ASP A 61 -8.74 -7.70 -8.95
N TYR A 62 -7.49 -7.39 -9.21
CA TYR A 62 -6.49 -7.05 -8.20
C TYR A 62 -6.01 -5.62 -8.37
N ALA A 63 -5.84 -4.90 -7.27
CA ALA A 63 -5.23 -3.59 -7.23
C ALA A 63 -4.01 -3.62 -6.28
N PHE A 64 -2.84 -3.23 -6.79
CA PHE A 64 -1.64 -3.16 -5.97
C PHE A 64 -1.39 -1.74 -5.49
N VAL A 65 -1.75 -1.45 -4.25
CA VAL A 65 -1.48 -0.18 -3.57
C VAL A 65 -0.01 -0.12 -3.19
N ILE A 66 0.69 0.94 -3.61
CA ILE A 66 2.13 1.09 -3.43
C ILE A 66 2.47 2.53 -3.08
N ASN A 67 3.28 2.72 -2.04
CA ASN A 67 3.84 4.03 -1.73
C ASN A 67 4.95 4.41 -2.73
N PRO A 68 5.14 5.72 -3.04
CA PRO A 68 6.11 6.17 -4.03
C PRO A 68 7.57 5.94 -3.65
N ASP A 69 7.86 5.55 -2.40
CA ASP A 69 9.20 5.27 -1.88
C ASP A 69 9.51 3.76 -1.72
N VAL A 70 8.66 2.92 -2.30
CA VAL A 70 8.90 1.47 -2.45
C VAL A 70 9.71 1.19 -3.70
N LYS A 71 10.65 0.25 -3.59
CA LYS A 71 11.43 -0.28 -4.72
C LYS A 71 11.31 -1.79 -4.77
N PHE A 72 10.91 -2.30 -5.92
CA PHE A 72 10.73 -3.73 -6.17
C PHE A 72 12.07 -4.40 -6.53
N HIS A 73 12.27 -5.64 -6.07
CA HIS A 73 13.27 -6.52 -6.65
C HIS A 73 12.78 -7.09 -7.98
N ASN A 74 13.70 -7.56 -8.83
CA ASN A 74 13.40 -7.92 -10.23
C ASN A 74 12.29 -8.97 -10.40
N ASN A 75 12.13 -9.89 -9.45
CA ASN A 75 11.16 -10.98 -9.50
C ASN A 75 9.89 -10.74 -8.65
N THR A 76 9.81 -9.65 -7.90
CA THR A 76 8.75 -9.42 -6.91
C THR A 76 7.36 -9.53 -7.51
N LEU A 77 7.08 -8.83 -8.62
CA LEU A 77 5.77 -8.89 -9.26
C LEU A 77 5.46 -10.26 -9.86
N GLN A 78 6.46 -10.93 -10.43
CA GLN A 78 6.27 -12.26 -10.97
C GLN A 78 5.89 -13.27 -9.87
N GLU A 79 6.53 -13.18 -8.70
CA GLU A 79 6.19 -14.02 -7.53
C GLU A 79 4.76 -13.75 -7.05
N ILE A 80 4.36 -12.47 -6.97
CA ILE A 80 3.00 -12.05 -6.56
C ILE A 80 1.96 -12.60 -7.56
N ILE A 81 2.17 -12.42 -8.86
CA ILE A 81 1.26 -12.90 -9.90
C ILE A 81 1.14 -14.42 -9.83
N SER A 82 2.28 -15.13 -9.82
CA SER A 82 2.30 -16.61 -9.78
C SER A 82 1.65 -17.18 -8.52
N PHE A 83 1.74 -16.46 -7.41
CA PHE A 83 1.04 -16.85 -6.19
C PHE A 83 -0.47 -16.62 -6.32
N SER A 84 -0.89 -15.47 -6.84
CA SER A 84 -2.30 -15.09 -6.97
C SER A 84 -3.06 -15.95 -7.98
N GLU A 85 -2.38 -16.45 -9.02
CA GLU A 85 -2.97 -17.39 -9.99
C GLU A 85 -3.32 -18.76 -9.38
N LYS A 86 -2.65 -19.13 -8.29
CA LYS A 86 -2.81 -20.43 -7.61
C LYS A 86 -3.62 -20.33 -6.32
N ASN A 87 -3.79 -19.14 -5.80
CA ASN A 87 -4.41 -18.90 -4.50
C ASN A 87 -5.29 -17.64 -4.60
N ASP A 88 -6.56 -17.79 -4.34
CA ASP A 88 -7.55 -16.72 -4.36
C ASP A 88 -8.28 -16.53 -3.02
N ASP A 89 -7.88 -17.26 -1.99
CA ASP A 89 -8.52 -17.33 -0.67
C ASP A 89 -8.15 -16.16 0.26
N TYR A 90 -7.36 -15.17 -0.21
CA TYR A 90 -6.93 -14.02 0.57
C TYR A 90 -7.61 -12.72 0.12
N SER A 91 -7.76 -11.79 1.06
CA SER A 91 -8.19 -10.42 0.77
C SER A 91 -7.02 -9.47 0.52
N ILE A 92 -5.92 -9.71 1.20
CA ILE A 92 -4.72 -8.87 1.15
C ILE A 92 -3.48 -9.76 1.07
N LEU A 93 -2.60 -9.46 0.11
CA LEU A 93 -1.29 -10.06 -0.02
C LEU A 93 -0.24 -8.95 -0.02
N ALA A 94 0.82 -9.09 0.76
CA ALA A 94 1.91 -8.13 0.74
C ALA A 94 3.26 -8.83 0.49
N PRO A 95 4.19 -8.20 -0.22
CA PRO A 95 5.57 -8.65 -0.29
C PRO A 95 6.25 -8.46 1.06
N ILE A 96 7.31 -9.23 1.31
CA ILE A 96 8.13 -9.05 2.51
C ILE A 96 9.13 -7.90 2.32
N LEU A 97 9.32 -7.10 3.36
CA LEU A 97 10.37 -6.10 3.39
C LEU A 97 11.75 -6.79 3.48
N ASP A 98 12.66 -6.44 2.57
CA ASP A 98 14.05 -6.93 2.59
C ASP A 98 14.86 -6.19 3.65
N ASN A 99 14.52 -6.45 4.93
CA ASN A 99 15.12 -5.80 6.08
C ASN A 99 15.01 -6.71 7.31
N ASP A 100 16.14 -7.07 7.89
CA ASP A 100 16.20 -7.97 9.06
C ASP A 100 15.88 -7.27 10.40
N LYS A 101 15.69 -5.95 10.41
CA LYS A 101 15.54 -5.19 11.66
C LYS A 101 14.12 -5.24 12.22
N TYR A 102 13.11 -5.19 11.34
CA TYR A 102 11.69 -5.27 11.73
C TYR A 102 10.83 -5.78 10.57
N PRO A 103 9.84 -6.64 10.85
CA PRO A 103 8.92 -7.12 9.84
C PRO A 103 7.92 -6.03 9.46
N ASN A 104 7.46 -6.05 8.20
CA ASN A 104 6.36 -5.20 7.71
C ASN A 104 4.98 -5.82 7.92
N TYR A 105 4.82 -6.60 8.97
CA TYR A 105 3.57 -7.26 9.36
C TYR A 105 3.49 -7.45 10.88
N LYS A 106 2.27 -7.68 11.36
CA LYS A 106 2.00 -8.08 12.74
C LYS A 106 1.32 -9.45 12.74
N SER A 107 1.72 -10.32 13.63
CA SER A 107 1.07 -11.61 13.85
C SER A 107 1.21 -12.02 15.31
N LYS A 108 0.12 -12.47 15.91
CA LYS A 108 0.11 -13.01 17.28
C LYS A 108 0.64 -14.44 17.34
N ASN A 109 0.46 -15.19 16.25
CA ASN A 109 0.84 -16.59 16.17
C ASN A 109 1.63 -16.83 14.88
N ILE A 110 2.93 -16.67 14.93
CA ILE A 110 3.80 -17.04 13.81
C ILE A 110 4.01 -18.57 13.90
N THR A 111 3.28 -19.32 13.10
CA THR A 111 3.66 -20.70 12.82
C THR A 111 4.81 -20.66 11.83
N ASN A 112 5.99 -21.08 12.29
CA ASN A 112 7.14 -21.24 11.42
C ASN A 112 6.88 -22.43 10.50
N ASN A 113 6.27 -22.18 9.36
CA ASN A 113 5.96 -23.19 8.36
C ASN A 113 6.92 -23.06 7.17
N GLU A 114 7.12 -24.14 6.45
CA GLU A 114 7.94 -24.20 5.23
C GLU A 114 7.23 -23.57 4.01
N LEU A 115 5.99 -23.05 4.18
CA LEU A 115 5.24 -22.41 3.12
C LEU A 115 5.93 -21.13 2.64
N PRO A 116 5.79 -20.79 1.36
CA PRO A 116 6.37 -19.56 0.79
C PRO A 116 5.69 -18.30 1.30
N TYR A 117 4.64 -18.40 2.11
CA TYR A 117 3.89 -17.30 2.69
C TYR A 117 3.61 -17.48 4.18
N LEU A 118 3.25 -16.40 4.85
CA LEU A 118 2.80 -16.39 6.25
C LEU A 118 1.37 -15.83 6.30
N SER A 119 0.50 -16.48 7.08
CA SER A 119 -0.76 -15.87 7.49
C SER A 119 -0.49 -14.92 8.66
N VAL A 120 -0.97 -13.67 8.52
CA VAL A 120 -0.69 -12.59 9.46
C VAL A 120 -1.96 -11.85 9.90
N ASP A 121 -1.86 -11.05 10.97
CA ASP A 121 -3.00 -10.26 11.46
C ASP A 121 -3.13 -8.92 10.72
N SER A 122 -2.01 -8.28 10.40
CA SER A 122 -1.97 -7.07 9.58
C SER A 122 -0.65 -6.92 8.83
N VAL A 123 -0.65 -6.09 7.80
CA VAL A 123 0.52 -5.71 7.01
C VAL A 123 0.64 -4.19 6.96
N ASP A 124 1.86 -3.70 6.75
CA ASP A 124 2.10 -2.27 6.58
C ASP A 124 1.52 -1.75 5.25
N GLY A 125 0.97 -0.53 5.27
CA GLY A 125 0.20 0.04 4.17
C GLY A 125 1.00 0.47 2.93
N PHE A 126 2.34 0.35 2.94
CA PHE A 126 3.16 0.86 1.84
C PHE A 126 3.23 -0.06 0.62
N ALA A 127 2.82 -1.34 0.73
CA ALA A 127 2.74 -2.27 -0.40
C ALA A 127 1.71 -3.37 -0.12
N MET A 128 0.50 -3.24 -0.67
CA MET A 128 -0.63 -4.14 -0.43
C MET A 128 -1.32 -4.50 -1.73
N LEU A 129 -1.32 -5.77 -2.13
CA LEU A 129 -2.18 -6.27 -3.18
C LEU A 129 -3.57 -6.54 -2.60
N ILE A 130 -4.56 -5.87 -3.14
CA ILE A 130 -5.97 -5.99 -2.76
C ILE A 130 -6.67 -6.93 -3.74
N ASN A 131 -7.21 -8.04 -3.26
CA ASN A 131 -8.13 -8.89 -4.03
C ASN A 131 -9.54 -8.29 -3.94
N LYS A 132 -9.94 -7.54 -4.97
CA LYS A 132 -11.19 -6.77 -4.97
C LYS A 132 -12.43 -7.63 -4.79
N SER A 133 -12.40 -8.89 -5.24
CA SER A 133 -13.52 -9.83 -5.10
C SER A 133 -13.88 -10.15 -3.63
N LYS A 134 -12.95 -9.94 -2.70
CA LYS A 134 -13.15 -10.18 -1.27
C LYS A 134 -13.69 -8.94 -0.53
N PHE A 135 -14.02 -7.85 -1.24
CA PHE A 135 -14.53 -6.62 -0.64
C PHE A 135 -15.96 -6.35 -1.11
N LYS A 136 -16.90 -6.39 -0.16
CA LYS A 136 -18.30 -6.07 -0.42
C LYS A 136 -18.45 -4.57 -0.68
N ASP A 137 -19.32 -4.22 -1.61
CA ASP A 137 -19.71 -2.84 -1.91
C ASP A 137 -18.54 -1.90 -2.27
N ASN A 138 -17.39 -2.45 -2.66
CA ASN A 138 -16.16 -1.69 -2.96
C ASN A 138 -15.70 -0.78 -1.81
N ILE A 139 -15.92 -1.23 -0.56
CA ILE A 139 -15.48 -0.53 0.64
C ILE A 139 -14.10 -1.06 1.04
N TYR A 140 -13.06 -0.25 0.82
CA TYR A 140 -11.67 -0.59 1.13
C TYR A 140 -11.20 0.12 2.40
N PHE A 141 -10.45 1.20 2.29
CA PHE A 141 -9.97 1.97 3.45
C PHE A 141 -11.08 2.84 4.04
N ASP A 142 -11.12 2.97 5.37
CA ASP A 142 -11.97 3.96 6.03
C ASP A 142 -11.35 5.35 5.88
N GLU A 143 -12.03 6.26 5.17
CA GLU A 143 -11.53 7.59 4.84
C GLU A 143 -11.52 8.57 6.04
N ASN A 144 -12.07 8.17 7.20
CA ASN A 144 -11.93 8.91 8.44
C ASN A 144 -10.50 8.83 9.02
N PHE A 145 -9.70 7.84 8.60
CA PHE A 145 -8.26 7.82 8.85
C PHE A 145 -7.54 8.69 7.82
N PHE A 146 -7.20 9.91 8.19
CA PHE A 146 -6.41 10.78 7.30
C PHE A 146 -4.99 10.24 7.10
N LEU A 147 -4.35 9.79 8.19
CA LEU A 147 -2.99 9.23 8.19
C LEU A 147 -2.83 8.30 9.39
N PHE A 148 -2.17 7.15 9.19
CA PHE A 148 -1.91 6.08 10.15
C PHE A 148 -3.14 5.23 10.54
N LEU A 149 -2.89 3.96 10.73
CA LEU A 149 -3.84 2.92 11.14
C LEU A 149 -4.93 2.60 10.11
N GLU A 150 -5.00 3.26 8.96
CA GLU A 150 -5.92 2.92 7.88
C GLU A 150 -5.71 1.49 7.35
N ASN A 151 -4.46 1.05 7.30
CA ASN A 151 -4.10 -0.32 6.93
C ASN A 151 -4.43 -1.33 8.05
N ASP A 152 -4.17 -0.97 9.32
CA ASP A 152 -4.50 -1.82 10.46
C ASP A 152 -6.02 -2.00 10.60
N ASP A 153 -6.81 -0.93 10.40
CA ASP A 153 -8.27 -0.99 10.36
C ASP A 153 -8.78 -1.92 9.25
N LEU A 154 -8.27 -1.73 8.03
CA LEU A 154 -8.63 -2.57 6.90
C LEU A 154 -8.35 -4.05 7.18
N CYS A 155 -7.15 -4.36 7.68
CA CYS A 155 -6.76 -5.70 8.06
C CYS A 155 -7.67 -6.27 9.17
N LEU A 156 -7.95 -5.48 10.21
CA LEU A 156 -8.83 -5.90 11.31
C LEU A 156 -10.25 -6.21 10.84
N ARG A 157 -10.82 -5.39 9.95
CA ARG A 157 -12.14 -5.65 9.35
C ARG A 157 -12.15 -6.95 8.55
N LYS A 158 -11.11 -7.20 7.75
CA LYS A 158 -11.01 -8.43 6.95
C LYS A 158 -10.81 -9.67 7.83
N LYS A 159 -10.04 -9.57 8.92
CA LYS A 159 -9.92 -10.66 9.90
C LYS A 159 -11.24 -10.97 10.61
N LYS A 160 -12.07 -9.98 10.93
CA LYS A 160 -13.42 -10.18 11.48
C LYS A 160 -14.38 -10.86 10.50
N GLU A 161 -14.10 -10.81 9.21
CA GLU A 161 -14.83 -11.52 8.15
C GLU A 161 -14.23 -12.90 7.83
N ASP A 162 -13.31 -13.40 8.67
CA ASP A 162 -12.56 -14.66 8.48
C ASP A 162 -11.76 -14.70 7.17
N SER A 163 -11.38 -13.53 6.63
CA SER A 163 -10.61 -13.45 5.40
C SER A 163 -9.10 -13.50 5.68
N SER A 164 -8.37 -14.18 4.82
CA SER A 164 -6.92 -14.36 4.96
C SER A 164 -6.15 -13.11 4.54
N ILE A 165 -5.05 -12.85 5.26
CA ILE A 165 -4.05 -11.83 4.93
C ILE A 165 -2.70 -12.52 4.92
N TYR A 166 -1.95 -12.36 3.83
CA TYR A 166 -0.69 -13.06 3.64
C TYR A 166 0.50 -12.11 3.42
N ILE A 167 1.66 -12.54 3.91
CA ILE A 167 2.99 -12.05 3.50
C ILE A 167 3.63 -13.09 2.61
N LEU A 168 4.03 -12.72 1.40
CA LEU A 168 4.74 -13.60 0.48
C LEU A 168 6.25 -13.44 0.70
N LYS A 169 6.89 -14.48 1.25
CA LYS A 169 8.31 -14.47 1.62
C LYS A 169 9.26 -14.42 0.41
N THR A 170 8.80 -14.92 -0.74
CA THR A 170 9.59 -14.94 -1.98
C THR A 170 9.54 -13.61 -2.75
N ALA A 171 8.54 -12.77 -2.49
CA ALA A 171 8.39 -11.45 -3.10
C ALA A 171 9.02 -10.38 -2.20
N LYS A 172 10.14 -9.79 -2.62
CA LYS A 172 10.92 -8.85 -1.80
C LYS A 172 10.82 -7.41 -2.30
N ILE A 173 10.77 -6.48 -1.36
CA ILE A 173 10.80 -5.04 -1.64
C ILE A 173 11.73 -4.31 -0.67
N ASN A 174 12.20 -3.14 -1.08
CA ASN A 174 12.81 -2.14 -0.21
C ASN A 174 11.85 -0.97 -0.01
N HIS A 175 11.80 -0.42 1.19
CA HIS A 175 11.02 0.78 1.53
C HIS A 175 11.94 1.80 2.19
N LEU A 176 12.08 2.97 1.57
CA LEU A 176 13.02 4.00 2.03
C LEU A 176 12.54 4.72 3.28
N GLY A 177 11.24 4.79 3.49
CA GLY A 177 10.55 5.38 4.64
C GLY A 177 10.89 6.85 4.92
N GLY A 178 9.86 7.68 5.14
CA GLY A 178 10.03 9.03 5.68
C GLY A 178 10.74 10.06 4.79
N LYS A 179 10.97 9.79 3.50
CA LYS A 179 11.72 10.70 2.59
C LYS A 179 10.82 11.49 1.63
N SER A 180 9.52 11.50 1.86
CA SER A 180 8.54 12.14 0.96
C SER A 180 8.35 13.64 1.18
N HIS A 181 9.15 14.30 2.03
CA HIS A 181 8.99 15.72 2.36
C HIS A 181 10.32 16.49 2.41
N SER A 182 10.22 17.81 2.26
CA SER A 182 11.37 18.72 2.37
C SER A 182 11.86 18.84 3.82
N ILE A 183 13.17 18.88 4.01
CA ILE A 183 13.85 19.06 5.33
C ILE A 183 13.42 20.39 6.00
N ILE A 184 13.01 21.39 5.23
CA ILE A 184 12.67 22.72 5.74
C ILE A 184 11.45 22.70 6.67
N PHE A 185 10.49 21.79 6.45
CA PHE A 185 9.23 21.69 7.20
C PHE A 185 9.20 20.53 8.20
N THR A 186 10.36 20.03 8.64
CA THR A 186 10.44 18.82 9.48
C THR A 186 9.61 18.94 10.77
N LYS A 187 9.66 20.08 11.47
CA LYS A 187 8.92 20.27 12.73
C LYS A 187 7.42 20.32 12.54
N GLU A 188 6.95 21.08 11.57
CA GLU A 188 5.51 21.19 11.24
C GLU A 188 4.94 19.85 10.81
N ILE A 189 5.72 19.09 10.04
CA ILE A 189 5.35 17.75 9.61
C ILE A 189 5.31 16.78 10.80
N GLU A 190 6.26 16.84 11.73
CA GLU A 190 6.25 16.03 12.95
C GLU A 190 5.04 16.35 13.84
N TYR A 191 4.70 17.63 14.04
CA TYR A 191 3.50 18.00 14.79
C TYR A 191 2.22 17.48 14.12
N SER A 192 2.10 17.65 12.81
CA SER A 192 0.98 17.13 12.04
C SER A 192 0.88 15.60 12.14
N ARG A 193 2.00 14.89 11.99
CA ARG A 193 2.05 13.42 12.11
C ARG A 193 1.66 12.96 13.51
N ASN A 194 2.15 13.60 14.55
CA ASN A 194 1.79 13.27 15.94
C ASN A 194 0.30 13.51 16.21
N TRP A 195 -0.26 14.60 15.68
CA TRP A 195 -1.68 14.89 15.82
C TRP A 195 -2.53 13.81 15.11
N HIS A 196 -2.21 13.47 13.87
CA HIS A 196 -2.91 12.43 13.12
C HIS A 196 -2.75 11.04 13.77
N TRP A 197 -1.57 10.73 14.32
CA TRP A 197 -1.37 9.50 15.07
C TRP A 197 -2.29 9.41 16.30
N MET A 198 -2.38 10.47 17.09
CA MET A 198 -3.26 10.50 18.26
C MET A 198 -4.73 10.37 17.86
N TRP A 199 -5.16 11.12 16.84
CA TRP A 199 -6.52 11.03 16.31
C TRP A 199 -6.86 9.62 15.82
N SER A 200 -6.02 9.07 14.95
CA SER A 200 -6.23 7.74 14.36
C SER A 200 -6.24 6.67 15.43
N LYS A 201 -5.36 6.76 16.44
CA LYS A 201 -5.34 5.83 17.56
C LYS A 201 -6.60 5.93 18.41
N PHE A 202 -7.11 7.14 18.66
CA PHE A 202 -8.37 7.33 19.35
C PHE A 202 -9.54 6.73 18.56
N TYR A 203 -9.63 7.03 17.27
CA TYR A 203 -10.68 6.54 16.39
C TYR A 203 -10.65 5.02 16.23
N PHE A 204 -9.47 4.43 16.07
CA PHE A 204 -9.28 2.97 15.96
C PHE A 204 -9.75 2.19 17.20
N ASN A 205 -9.65 2.78 18.41
CA ASN A 205 -10.04 2.12 19.67
C ASN A 205 -11.47 2.47 20.12
N LYS A 206 -12.26 3.19 19.33
CA LYS A 206 -13.65 3.53 19.59
C LYS A 206 -14.58 2.37 19.23
#